data_50b3a56572eac9b0fb94b7cc06c9b342
#
_entry.id   50b3a56572eac9b0fb94b7cc06c9b342
#
_cell.length_a   1.000
_cell.length_b   1.000
_cell.length_c   1.000
_cell.angle_alpha   90.00
_cell.angle_beta   90.00
_cell.angle_gamma   90.00
#
_symmetry.space_group_name_H-M   'P 1'
#
loop_
_entity.id
_entity.type
_entity.pdbx_description
1 polymer ?
#
loop_
_entity_poly.entity_id
_entity_poly.type
_entity_poly.pdbx_seq_one_letter_code
_entity_poly.pdbx_strand_id
1 'polypeptide(L)'
;MLKPSPISALSIPGLFITGTDTGVGKTLVTGAIAALLVRQGRRVAVCKPIATGCVHRREGLVSEDAEWLAHCSQTRHPLDLVCPQRYAEPLAPAVAAGRAGAPLDHAAIDRAIRIMSEGADLMLIEGIGGIMVPIDASHTVVDLVRWLRVPAIIVARAALGTINHTLLTIAALRQAGIQVAGVVVNRYPTDTPPLAEETNPRAIERWGKTKVLCLVPDCPTLSATLPAVPASITAAVEQVDWEGLTA
;
A
#
# COMPACT_ATOMS: atom_id res chain seq x y z
N MET A 1 1.15 23.46 20.80
CA MET A 1 -0.01 22.57 20.60
C MET A 1 0.11 21.89 19.26
N LEU A 2 0.11 20.56 19.21
CA LEU A 2 0.02 19.81 17.95
C LEU A 2 -1.33 20.15 17.30
N LYS A 3 -1.31 20.54 16.02
CA LYS A 3 -2.56 20.72 15.26
C LYS A 3 -3.34 19.40 15.25
N PRO A 4 -4.67 19.41 15.36
CA PRO A 4 -5.47 18.20 15.27
C PRO A 4 -5.18 17.50 13.94
N SER A 5 -5.18 16.16 13.97
CA SER A 5 -5.01 15.35 12.76
C SER A 5 -6.15 15.63 11.78
N PRO A 6 -5.86 15.89 10.50
CA PRO A 6 -6.89 16.12 9.49
C PRO A 6 -7.63 14.83 9.08
N ILE A 7 -7.10 13.67 9.46
CA ILE A 7 -7.68 12.35 9.19
C ILE A 7 -7.79 11.61 10.53
N SER A 8 -8.92 10.98 10.75
CA SER A 8 -9.22 10.23 11.97
C SER A 8 -8.45 8.92 12.03
N ALA A 9 -8.20 8.44 13.24
CA ALA A 9 -7.69 7.08 13.41
C ALA A 9 -8.69 6.07 12.85
N LEU A 10 -8.18 5.00 12.24
CA LEU A 10 -9.02 3.93 11.74
C LEU A 10 -9.76 3.25 12.91
N SER A 11 -11.07 3.02 12.74
CA SER A 11 -11.94 2.50 13.79
C SER A 11 -12.06 0.96 13.79
N ILE A 12 -11.51 0.31 12.77
CA ILE A 12 -11.51 -1.16 12.61
C ILE A 12 -10.07 -1.65 12.45
N PRO A 13 -9.79 -2.95 12.60
CA PRO A 13 -8.49 -3.52 12.27
C PRO A 13 -8.02 -3.13 10.88
N GLY A 14 -6.74 -2.82 10.70
CA GLY A 14 -6.25 -2.44 9.37
C GLY A 14 -4.73 -2.47 9.24
N LEU A 15 -4.27 -2.46 8.00
CA LEU A 15 -2.86 -2.41 7.63
C LEU A 15 -2.63 -1.30 6.60
N PHE A 16 -1.55 -0.56 6.79
CA PHE A 16 -1.08 0.38 5.78
C PHE A 16 0.03 -0.24 4.94
N ILE A 17 -0.17 -0.36 3.65
CA ILE A 17 0.80 -0.92 2.73
C ILE A 17 1.61 0.21 2.10
N THR A 18 2.85 0.38 2.55
CA THR A 18 3.81 1.32 1.96
C THR A 18 4.84 0.60 1.10
N GLY A 19 5.64 1.34 0.36
CA GLY A 19 6.74 0.79 -0.43
C GLY A 19 8.06 1.45 -0.08
N THR A 20 9.15 0.78 -0.44
CA THR A 20 10.49 1.38 -0.42
C THR A 20 10.67 2.38 -1.56
N ASP A 21 9.81 2.33 -2.59
CA ASP A 21 9.85 3.17 -3.78
C ASP A 21 8.53 3.10 -4.56
N THR A 22 8.44 3.87 -5.65
CA THR A 22 7.41 3.71 -6.68
C THR A 22 7.68 2.45 -7.51
N GLY A 23 6.62 1.76 -7.94
CA GLY A 23 6.75 0.60 -8.82
C GLY A 23 7.29 -0.68 -8.15
N VAL A 24 7.41 -0.73 -6.83
CA VAL A 24 7.84 -1.95 -6.10
C VAL A 24 6.77 -3.04 -6.03
N GLY A 25 5.54 -2.73 -6.48
CA GLY A 25 4.42 -3.68 -6.55
C GLY A 25 3.49 -3.65 -5.34
N LYS A 26 3.34 -2.49 -4.68
CA LYS A 26 2.35 -2.32 -3.59
C LYS A 26 0.98 -2.81 -3.98
N THR A 27 0.46 -2.36 -5.11
CA THR A 27 -0.89 -2.65 -5.60
C THR A 27 -1.11 -4.14 -5.81
N LEU A 28 -0.12 -4.84 -6.37
CA LEU A 28 -0.15 -6.28 -6.51
C LEU A 28 -0.27 -6.99 -5.15
N VAL A 29 0.59 -6.62 -4.21
CA VAL A 29 0.62 -7.21 -2.87
C VAL A 29 -0.67 -6.90 -2.11
N THR A 30 -1.13 -5.65 -2.13
CA THR A 30 -2.38 -5.24 -1.47
C THR A 30 -3.58 -5.99 -2.04
N GLY A 31 -3.68 -6.08 -3.37
CA GLY A 31 -4.75 -6.82 -4.03
C GLY A 31 -4.70 -8.32 -3.74
N ALA A 32 -3.49 -8.92 -3.71
CA ALA A 32 -3.34 -10.33 -3.37
C ALA A 32 -3.79 -10.64 -1.94
N ILE A 33 -3.44 -9.79 -0.98
CA ILE A 33 -3.90 -9.92 0.41
C ILE A 33 -5.43 -9.76 0.48
N ALA A 34 -5.99 -8.75 -0.20
CA ALA A 34 -7.44 -8.53 -0.23
C ALA A 34 -8.19 -9.75 -0.80
N ALA A 35 -7.75 -10.26 -1.95
CA ALA A 35 -8.38 -11.42 -2.60
C ALA A 35 -8.28 -12.69 -1.74
N LEU A 36 -7.15 -12.89 -1.04
CA LEU A 36 -6.99 -14.01 -0.10
C LEU A 36 -8.00 -13.92 1.05
N LEU A 37 -8.07 -12.76 1.71
CA LEU A 37 -8.96 -12.56 2.86
C LEU A 37 -10.44 -12.66 2.46
N VAL A 38 -10.81 -12.15 1.27
CA VAL A 38 -12.17 -12.34 0.72
C VAL A 38 -12.49 -13.82 0.49
N ARG A 39 -11.55 -14.61 -0.06
CA ARG A 39 -11.72 -16.08 -0.19
C ARG A 39 -11.89 -16.77 1.16
N GLN A 40 -11.31 -16.24 2.22
CA GLN A 40 -11.47 -16.72 3.59
C GLN A 40 -12.77 -16.26 4.25
N GLY A 41 -13.65 -15.57 3.50
CA GLY A 41 -14.96 -15.12 3.95
C GLY A 41 -14.95 -13.80 4.70
N ARG A 42 -13.86 -13.03 4.64
CA ARG A 42 -13.75 -11.70 5.27
C ARG A 42 -14.35 -10.60 4.39
N ARG A 43 -14.97 -9.63 5.02
CA ARG A 43 -15.40 -8.37 4.38
C ARG A 43 -14.23 -7.40 4.43
N VAL A 44 -13.53 -7.26 3.32
CA VAL A 44 -12.29 -6.47 3.22
C VAL A 44 -12.58 -5.11 2.59
N ALA A 45 -12.36 -4.03 3.34
CA ALA A 45 -12.31 -2.69 2.78
C ALA A 45 -10.92 -2.42 2.20
N VAL A 46 -10.87 -1.68 1.09
CA VAL A 46 -9.62 -1.23 0.47
C VAL A 46 -9.68 0.27 0.22
N CYS A 47 -8.59 0.98 0.44
CA CYS A 47 -8.49 2.39 0.10
C CYS A 47 -7.11 2.71 -0.46
N LYS A 48 -7.09 3.42 -1.57
CA LYS A 48 -5.92 4.13 -2.07
C LYS A 48 -6.18 5.63 -1.94
N PRO A 49 -5.83 6.25 -0.81
CA PRO A 49 -6.23 7.62 -0.50
C PRO A 49 -5.85 8.63 -1.56
N ILE A 50 -4.70 8.43 -2.21
CA ILE A 50 -4.16 9.32 -3.22
C ILE A 50 -3.55 8.51 -4.37
N ALA A 51 -3.87 8.87 -5.60
CA ALA A 51 -3.24 8.32 -6.80
C ALA A 51 -2.79 9.44 -7.74
N THR A 52 -1.66 9.24 -8.40
CA THR A 52 -1.11 10.10 -9.47
C THR A 52 -0.84 9.26 -10.71
N GLY A 53 -0.77 9.87 -11.89
CA GLY A 53 -0.70 9.14 -13.15
C GLY A 53 -2.03 8.49 -13.53
N CYS A 54 -3.14 9.04 -13.06
CA CYS A 54 -4.47 8.56 -13.38
C CYS A 54 -4.83 8.84 -14.85
N VAL A 55 -5.56 7.92 -15.45
CA VAL A 55 -5.97 8.03 -16.85
C VAL A 55 -7.32 8.72 -16.99
N HIS A 56 -7.47 9.54 -18.04
CA HIS A 56 -8.76 10.12 -18.40
C HIS A 56 -9.63 9.09 -19.10
N ARG A 57 -10.82 8.83 -18.54
CA ARG A 57 -11.87 8.02 -19.17
C ARG A 57 -13.16 8.85 -19.27
N ARG A 58 -14.25 8.25 -19.78
CA ARG A 58 -15.55 8.94 -19.91
C ARG A 58 -16.11 9.43 -18.58
N GLU A 59 -15.89 8.68 -17.51
CA GLU A 59 -16.32 8.95 -16.13
C GLU A 59 -15.40 9.93 -15.38
N GLY A 60 -14.30 10.38 -15.97
CA GLY A 60 -13.31 11.27 -15.36
C GLY A 60 -11.94 10.62 -15.17
N LEU A 61 -11.18 11.09 -14.18
CA LEU A 61 -9.89 10.52 -13.81
C LEU A 61 -10.06 9.19 -13.08
N VAL A 62 -9.41 8.14 -13.58
CA VAL A 62 -9.46 6.79 -13.03
C VAL A 62 -8.06 6.34 -12.63
N SER A 63 -7.93 5.77 -11.43
CA SER A 63 -6.73 5.10 -10.95
C SER A 63 -6.82 3.61 -11.26
N GLU A 64 -5.92 3.09 -12.10
CA GLU A 64 -5.83 1.66 -12.39
C GLU A 64 -5.52 0.84 -11.14
N ASP A 65 -4.72 1.39 -10.22
CA ASP A 65 -4.48 0.77 -8.91
C ASP A 65 -5.80 0.59 -8.13
N ALA A 66 -6.66 1.63 -8.11
CA ALA A 66 -7.94 1.57 -7.40
C ALA A 66 -8.90 0.56 -8.04
N GLU A 67 -8.92 0.45 -9.36
CA GLU A 67 -9.72 -0.58 -10.06
C GLU A 67 -9.27 -1.99 -9.68
N TRP A 68 -7.95 -2.21 -9.67
CA TRP A 68 -7.38 -3.48 -9.23
C TRP A 68 -7.76 -3.82 -7.79
N LEU A 69 -7.59 -2.87 -6.86
CA LEU A 69 -7.95 -3.07 -5.44
C LEU A 69 -9.44 -3.34 -5.27
N ALA A 70 -10.29 -2.60 -5.97
CA ALA A 70 -11.75 -2.80 -5.95
C ALA A 70 -12.13 -4.19 -6.46
N HIS A 71 -11.50 -4.63 -7.55
CA HIS A 71 -11.69 -5.98 -8.09
C HIS A 71 -11.27 -7.07 -7.10
N CYS A 72 -10.08 -6.97 -6.53
CA CYS A 72 -9.53 -7.96 -5.59
C CYS A 72 -10.33 -8.06 -4.28
N SER A 73 -10.82 -6.94 -3.76
CA SER A 73 -11.65 -6.89 -2.56
C SER A 73 -13.11 -7.17 -2.81
N GLN A 74 -13.54 -7.29 -4.07
CA GLN A 74 -14.94 -7.45 -4.48
C GLN A 74 -15.86 -6.35 -3.90
N THR A 75 -15.31 -5.16 -3.66
CA THR A 75 -16.09 -4.05 -3.13
C THR A 75 -17.16 -3.59 -4.11
N ARG A 76 -18.33 -3.19 -3.58
CA ARG A 76 -19.43 -2.58 -4.34
C ARG A 76 -19.44 -1.06 -4.23
N HIS A 77 -18.53 -0.50 -3.45
CA HIS A 77 -18.40 0.95 -3.34
C HIS A 77 -17.87 1.55 -4.64
N PRO A 78 -18.27 2.78 -4.98
CA PRO A 78 -17.76 3.48 -6.14
C PRO A 78 -16.25 3.75 -6.01
N LEU A 79 -15.55 3.82 -7.15
CA LEU A 79 -14.11 4.07 -7.19
C LEU A 79 -13.71 5.40 -6.55
N ASP A 80 -14.61 6.37 -6.46
CA ASP A 80 -14.39 7.64 -5.77
C ASP A 80 -14.20 7.48 -4.25
N LEU A 81 -14.72 6.43 -3.65
CA LEU A 81 -14.45 6.07 -2.25
C LEU A 81 -13.20 5.21 -2.13
N VAL A 82 -12.91 4.34 -3.09
CA VAL A 82 -11.66 3.57 -3.09
C VAL A 82 -10.44 4.47 -3.28
N CYS A 83 -10.55 5.48 -4.17
CA CYS A 83 -9.49 6.45 -4.40
C CYS A 83 -10.06 7.88 -4.48
N PRO A 84 -10.19 8.57 -3.34
CA PRO A 84 -10.82 9.90 -3.28
C PRO A 84 -10.00 11.02 -3.89
N GLN A 85 -8.65 10.90 -3.94
CA GLN A 85 -7.78 11.93 -4.51
C GLN A 85 -7.02 11.39 -5.72
N ARG A 86 -7.25 11.97 -6.89
CA ARG A 86 -6.69 11.51 -8.17
C ARG A 86 -6.12 12.67 -8.95
N TYR A 87 -4.89 12.49 -9.46
CA TYR A 87 -4.19 13.46 -10.29
C TYR A 87 -3.72 12.79 -11.59
N ALA A 88 -3.83 13.50 -12.70
CA ALA A 88 -3.46 12.97 -14.02
C ALA A 88 -1.94 12.82 -14.18
N GLU A 89 -1.16 13.79 -13.69
CA GLU A 89 0.28 13.77 -13.87
C GLU A 89 0.96 12.76 -12.92
N PRO A 90 1.90 11.92 -13.40
CA PRO A 90 2.61 10.92 -12.59
C PRO A 90 3.74 11.56 -11.77
N LEU A 91 3.38 12.41 -10.84
CA LEU A 91 4.30 13.17 -9.98
C LEU A 91 4.00 12.88 -8.50
N ALA A 92 4.87 13.34 -7.60
CA ALA A 92 4.54 13.34 -6.18
C ALA A 92 3.23 14.11 -5.93
N PRO A 93 2.32 13.65 -5.05
CA PRO A 93 1.01 14.26 -4.84
C PRO A 93 1.04 15.77 -4.63
N ALA A 94 1.95 16.27 -3.77
CA ALA A 94 2.09 17.70 -3.52
C ALA A 94 2.40 18.50 -4.81
N VAL A 95 3.21 17.94 -5.70
CA VAL A 95 3.57 18.57 -6.99
C VAL A 95 2.40 18.48 -7.96
N ALA A 96 1.78 17.30 -8.08
CA ALA A 96 0.63 17.08 -8.96
C ALA A 96 -0.54 17.98 -8.57
N ALA A 97 -0.85 18.08 -7.29
CA ALA A 97 -1.89 18.96 -6.74
C ALA A 97 -1.63 20.45 -7.08
N GLY A 98 -0.37 20.91 -6.89
CA GLY A 98 0.01 22.28 -7.24
C GLY A 98 -0.16 22.59 -8.72
N ARG A 99 0.23 21.67 -9.60
CA ARG A 99 0.08 21.83 -11.05
C ARG A 99 -1.38 21.76 -11.51
N ALA A 100 -2.16 20.92 -10.89
CA ALA A 100 -3.59 20.80 -11.19
C ALA A 100 -4.43 21.96 -10.61
N GLY A 101 -3.88 22.80 -9.74
CA GLY A 101 -4.65 23.80 -9.00
C GLY A 101 -5.71 23.19 -8.07
N ALA A 102 -5.56 21.92 -7.71
CA ALA A 102 -6.49 21.14 -6.91
C ALA A 102 -5.77 20.59 -5.67
N PRO A 103 -5.79 21.34 -4.55
CA PRO A 103 -5.13 20.92 -3.32
C PRO A 103 -5.71 19.62 -2.78
N LEU A 104 -4.89 18.87 -2.02
CA LEU A 104 -5.31 17.64 -1.37
C LEU A 104 -6.48 17.91 -0.40
N ASP A 105 -7.59 17.21 -0.60
CA ASP A 105 -8.77 17.26 0.29
C ASP A 105 -8.69 16.15 1.34
N HIS A 106 -8.12 16.47 2.50
CA HIS A 106 -8.03 15.56 3.64
C HIS A 106 -9.40 15.12 4.15
N ALA A 107 -10.41 16.00 4.08
CA ALA A 107 -11.76 15.67 4.53
C ALA A 107 -12.43 14.65 3.61
N ALA A 108 -12.18 14.71 2.30
CA ALA A 108 -12.65 13.69 1.36
C ALA A 108 -11.98 12.33 1.64
N ILE A 109 -10.67 12.31 1.96
CA ILE A 109 -9.96 11.09 2.33
C ILE A 109 -10.54 10.51 3.64
N ASP A 110 -10.70 11.32 4.67
CA ASP A 110 -11.27 10.90 5.95
C ASP A 110 -12.68 10.32 5.79
N ARG A 111 -13.54 11.01 5.04
CA ARG A 111 -14.91 10.56 4.75
C ARG A 111 -14.91 9.23 4.00
N ALA A 112 -14.05 9.07 2.99
CA ALA A 112 -13.95 7.84 2.22
C ALA A 112 -13.54 6.65 3.12
N ILE A 113 -12.50 6.82 3.93
CA ILE A 113 -12.03 5.80 4.85
C ILE A 113 -13.13 5.39 5.84
N ARG A 114 -13.86 6.35 6.42
CA ARG A 114 -14.97 6.06 7.34
C ARG A 114 -16.07 5.26 6.67
N ILE A 115 -16.55 5.70 5.50
CA ILE A 115 -17.61 5.00 4.76
C ILE A 115 -17.17 3.60 4.37
N MET A 116 -15.95 3.45 3.86
CA MET A 116 -15.42 2.15 3.46
C MET A 116 -15.21 1.20 4.65
N SER A 117 -15.01 1.73 5.85
CA SER A 117 -14.87 0.92 7.08
C SER A 117 -16.20 0.36 7.57
N GLU A 118 -17.33 0.94 7.19
CA GLU A 118 -18.65 0.52 7.66
C GLU A 118 -18.96 -0.93 7.23
N GLY A 119 -19.15 -1.79 8.21
CA GLY A 119 -19.46 -3.19 7.98
C GLY A 119 -18.30 -4.06 7.47
N ALA A 120 -17.09 -3.54 7.34
CA ALA A 120 -15.90 -4.31 7.01
C ALA A 120 -15.29 -4.94 8.29
N ASP A 121 -14.64 -6.11 8.13
CA ASP A 121 -13.95 -6.79 9.22
C ASP A 121 -12.52 -6.23 9.39
N LEU A 122 -11.92 -5.78 8.29
CA LEU A 122 -10.62 -5.11 8.27
C LEU A 122 -10.46 -4.21 7.04
N MET A 123 -9.48 -3.31 7.09
CA MET A 123 -9.17 -2.41 5.99
C MET A 123 -7.70 -2.46 5.57
N LEU A 124 -7.46 -2.54 4.26
CA LEU A 124 -6.13 -2.39 3.66
C LEU A 124 -6.02 -1.01 3.02
N ILE A 125 -5.04 -0.23 3.43
CA ILE A 125 -4.83 1.13 2.93
C ILE A 125 -3.50 1.17 2.19
N GLU A 126 -3.55 1.47 0.89
CA GLU A 126 -2.35 1.53 0.06
C GLU A 126 -1.82 2.96 -0.05
N GLY A 127 -0.56 3.16 0.33
CA GLY A 127 0.15 4.42 0.15
C GLY A 127 0.57 4.68 -1.30
N ILE A 128 1.21 5.83 -1.52
CA ILE A 128 1.76 6.24 -2.81
C ILE A 128 3.28 6.44 -2.71
N GLY A 129 4.04 5.90 -3.67
CA GLY A 129 5.51 5.96 -3.65
C GLY A 129 6.10 5.35 -2.39
N GLY A 130 7.11 5.99 -1.83
CA GLY A 130 7.72 5.65 -0.54
C GLY A 130 7.18 6.50 0.60
N ILE A 131 7.59 6.15 1.84
CA ILE A 131 7.04 6.73 3.06
C ILE A 131 7.31 8.25 3.23
N MET A 132 8.36 8.77 2.61
CA MET A 132 8.74 10.19 2.69
C MET A 132 8.21 11.02 1.52
N VAL A 133 7.37 10.46 0.64
CA VAL A 133 6.77 11.21 -0.48
C VAL A 133 5.86 12.31 0.06
N PRO A 134 6.03 13.58 -0.36
CA PRO A 134 5.19 14.69 0.07
C PRO A 134 3.78 14.56 -0.53
N ILE A 135 2.77 14.58 0.33
CA ILE A 135 1.35 14.51 -0.07
C ILE A 135 0.73 15.90 -0.21
N ASP A 136 1.23 16.87 0.54
CA ASP A 136 0.90 18.29 0.42
C ASP A 136 2.10 19.18 0.83
N ALA A 137 1.89 20.48 1.06
CA ALA A 137 2.94 21.43 1.42
C ALA A 137 3.61 21.17 2.78
N SER A 138 3.01 20.37 3.64
CA SER A 138 3.42 20.20 5.05
C SER A 138 3.54 18.76 5.50
N HIS A 139 3.00 17.81 4.74
CA HIS A 139 2.85 16.43 5.15
C HIS A 139 3.40 15.45 4.11
N THR A 140 3.84 14.32 4.60
CA THR A 140 4.33 13.19 3.80
C THR A 140 3.45 11.96 4.03
N VAL A 141 3.70 10.87 3.31
CA VAL A 141 2.98 9.61 3.49
C VAL A 141 3.10 9.10 4.93
N VAL A 142 4.24 9.32 5.62
CA VAL A 142 4.40 8.90 7.02
C VAL A 142 3.39 9.59 7.95
N ASP A 143 3.02 10.84 7.67
CA ASP A 143 2.01 11.55 8.46
C ASP A 143 0.64 10.91 8.29
N LEU A 144 0.27 10.49 7.07
CA LEU A 144 -0.98 9.78 6.81
C LEU A 144 -1.04 8.48 7.62
N VAL A 145 0.03 7.68 7.64
CA VAL A 145 0.07 6.44 8.45
C VAL A 145 -0.08 6.74 9.93
N ARG A 146 0.63 7.77 10.43
CA ARG A 146 0.55 8.19 11.82
C ARG A 146 -0.85 8.63 12.24
N TRP A 147 -1.59 9.32 11.36
CA TRP A 147 -2.98 9.73 11.62
C TRP A 147 -3.90 8.52 11.72
N LEU A 148 -3.75 7.56 10.81
CA LEU A 148 -4.56 6.34 10.77
C LEU A 148 -4.33 5.40 11.97
N ARG A 149 -3.15 5.46 12.60
CA ARG A 149 -2.76 4.63 13.75
C ARG A 149 -2.85 3.14 13.49
N VAL A 150 -2.43 2.71 12.32
CA VAL A 150 -2.39 1.30 11.92
C VAL A 150 -0.95 0.84 11.70
N PRO A 151 -0.65 -0.45 11.89
CA PRO A 151 0.65 -1.01 11.55
C PRO A 151 0.94 -0.90 10.04
N ALA A 152 2.23 -0.77 9.70
CA ALA A 152 2.66 -0.66 8.32
C ALA A 152 3.35 -1.94 7.82
N ILE A 153 2.97 -2.38 6.62
CA ILE A 153 3.66 -3.38 5.82
C ILE A 153 4.53 -2.64 4.80
N ILE A 154 5.78 -3.05 4.67
CA ILE A 154 6.71 -2.49 3.69
C ILE A 154 6.84 -3.44 2.51
N VAL A 155 6.50 -3.00 1.31
CA VAL A 155 6.78 -3.73 0.07
C VAL A 155 8.10 -3.25 -0.50
N ALA A 156 9.04 -4.19 -0.65
CA ALA A 156 10.37 -3.97 -1.19
C ALA A 156 10.60 -4.85 -2.42
N ARG A 157 11.39 -4.40 -3.39
CA ARG A 157 11.83 -5.25 -4.51
C ARG A 157 12.98 -6.15 -4.08
N ALA A 158 13.17 -7.30 -4.74
CA ALA A 158 14.24 -8.23 -4.41
C ALA A 158 15.65 -7.73 -4.78
N ALA A 159 15.79 -6.83 -5.75
CA ALA A 159 17.03 -6.42 -6.40
C ALA A 159 18.07 -5.74 -5.48
N LEU A 160 19.31 -5.68 -5.93
CA LEU A 160 20.40 -4.96 -5.25
C LEU A 160 20.01 -3.54 -4.89
N GLY A 161 20.42 -3.08 -3.70
CA GLY A 161 20.06 -1.79 -3.12
C GLY A 161 18.84 -1.83 -2.20
N THR A 162 18.04 -2.92 -2.23
CA THR A 162 16.82 -3.05 -1.43
C THR A 162 17.07 -3.00 0.07
N ILE A 163 18.20 -3.53 0.56
CA ILE A 163 18.54 -3.48 1.99
C ILE A 163 18.55 -2.03 2.48
N ASN A 164 19.29 -1.15 1.80
CA ASN A 164 19.38 0.26 2.18
C ASN A 164 18.00 0.92 2.18
N HIS A 165 17.23 0.79 1.10
CA HIS A 165 15.90 1.42 0.97
C HIS A 165 14.93 0.88 2.03
N THR A 166 14.96 -0.41 2.32
CA THR A 166 14.10 -1.03 3.33
C THR A 166 14.46 -0.55 4.73
N LEU A 167 15.75 -0.52 5.07
CA LEU A 167 16.21 -0.05 6.38
C LEU A 167 15.89 1.42 6.62
N LEU A 168 16.04 2.28 5.60
CA LEU A 168 15.63 3.70 5.68
C LEU A 168 14.12 3.84 5.89
N THR A 169 13.31 3.02 5.20
CA THR A 169 11.85 3.02 5.37
C THR A 169 11.46 2.57 6.78
N ILE A 170 12.07 1.49 7.30
CA ILE A 170 11.86 1.01 8.67
C ILE A 170 12.23 2.09 9.68
N ALA A 171 13.39 2.74 9.50
CA ALA A 171 13.86 3.80 10.41
C ALA A 171 12.88 4.98 10.44
N ALA A 172 12.42 5.44 9.29
CA ALA A 172 11.45 6.54 9.20
C ALA A 172 10.11 6.21 9.88
N LEU A 173 9.57 5.00 9.67
CA LEU A 173 8.35 4.56 10.33
C LEU A 173 8.50 4.49 11.84
N ARG A 174 9.58 3.88 12.33
CA ARG A 174 9.85 3.77 13.78
C ARG A 174 10.08 5.12 14.44
N GLN A 175 10.79 6.03 13.77
CA GLN A 175 10.98 7.40 14.26
C GLN A 175 9.66 8.15 14.40
N ALA A 176 8.69 7.87 13.54
CA ALA A 176 7.32 8.40 13.60
C ALA A 176 6.43 7.69 14.62
N GLY A 177 6.94 6.68 15.35
CA GLY A 177 6.17 5.89 16.32
C GLY A 177 5.22 4.87 15.66
N ILE A 178 5.44 4.52 14.41
CA ILE A 178 4.59 3.59 13.65
C ILE A 178 5.16 2.17 13.79
N GLN A 179 4.29 1.23 14.12
CA GLN A 179 4.62 -0.19 14.15
C GLN A 179 4.90 -0.70 12.74
N VAL A 180 6.05 -1.33 12.54
CA VAL A 180 6.37 -2.07 11.31
C VAL A 180 5.95 -3.52 11.50
N ALA A 181 4.85 -3.92 10.90
CA ALA A 181 4.33 -5.29 11.00
C ALA A 181 5.20 -6.30 10.24
N GLY A 182 5.87 -5.86 9.17
CA GLY A 182 6.83 -6.68 8.45
C GLY A 182 7.16 -6.16 7.07
N VAL A 183 7.96 -6.93 6.35
CA VAL A 183 8.40 -6.64 4.98
C VAL A 183 7.92 -7.74 4.04
N VAL A 184 7.37 -7.38 2.90
CA VAL A 184 7.11 -8.27 1.76
C VAL A 184 8.15 -7.98 0.71
N VAL A 185 8.94 -8.98 0.34
CA VAL A 185 9.91 -8.87 -0.75
C VAL A 185 9.24 -9.34 -2.04
N ASN A 186 8.97 -8.39 -2.94
CA ASN A 186 8.29 -8.62 -4.21
C ASN A 186 9.27 -8.73 -5.37
N ARG A 187 8.84 -9.33 -6.48
CA ARG A 187 9.65 -9.65 -7.66
C ARG A 187 10.83 -10.53 -7.31
N TYR A 188 10.58 -11.50 -6.43
CA TYR A 188 11.60 -12.48 -6.09
C TYR A 188 11.79 -13.45 -7.26
N PRO A 189 13.03 -13.73 -7.70
CA PRO A 189 13.28 -14.66 -8.79
C PRO A 189 12.69 -16.04 -8.52
N THR A 190 12.07 -16.65 -9.53
CA THR A 190 11.46 -17.99 -9.43
C THR A 190 12.46 -19.12 -9.64
N ASP A 191 13.53 -18.83 -10.37
CA ASP A 191 14.63 -19.75 -10.61
C ASP A 191 15.74 -19.56 -9.56
N THR A 192 16.96 -19.96 -9.86
CA THR A 192 18.11 -19.73 -8.98
C THR A 192 18.32 -18.22 -8.79
N PRO A 193 18.04 -17.67 -7.60
CA PRO A 193 18.18 -16.23 -7.37
C PRO A 193 19.66 -15.84 -7.46
N PRO A 194 19.99 -14.69 -8.04
CA PRO A 194 21.30 -14.09 -7.89
C PRO A 194 21.68 -13.92 -6.41
N LEU A 195 22.98 -13.92 -6.09
CA LEU A 195 23.46 -13.87 -4.70
C LEU A 195 22.89 -12.73 -3.86
N ALA A 196 22.67 -11.56 -4.47
CA ALA A 196 22.09 -10.41 -3.79
C ALA A 196 20.63 -10.70 -3.36
N GLU A 197 19.82 -11.21 -4.29
CA GLU A 197 18.41 -11.54 -4.05
C GLU A 197 18.27 -12.66 -3.02
N GLU A 198 19.13 -13.67 -3.05
CA GLU A 198 19.16 -14.77 -2.09
C GLU A 198 19.45 -14.27 -0.67
N THR A 199 20.39 -13.35 -0.53
CA THR A 199 20.87 -12.89 0.80
C THR A 199 20.08 -11.72 1.37
N ASN A 200 19.42 -10.90 0.52
CA ASN A 200 18.69 -9.70 0.92
C ASN A 200 17.62 -9.94 2.00
N PRO A 201 16.76 -10.97 1.93
CA PRO A 201 15.73 -11.18 2.96
C PRO A 201 16.32 -11.34 4.36
N ARG A 202 17.32 -12.19 4.51
CA ARG A 202 18.00 -12.41 5.80
C ARG A 202 18.73 -11.16 6.28
N ALA A 203 19.33 -10.39 5.38
CA ALA A 203 19.98 -9.13 5.71
C ALA A 203 18.96 -8.09 6.22
N ILE A 204 17.79 -7.98 5.56
CA ILE A 204 16.69 -7.11 6.00
C ILE A 204 16.24 -7.49 7.40
N GLU A 205 16.01 -8.78 7.67
CA GLU A 205 15.60 -9.25 9.01
C GLU A 205 16.64 -8.91 10.08
N ARG A 206 17.89 -9.25 9.79
CA ARG A 206 19.00 -9.06 10.75
C ARG A 206 19.19 -7.60 11.10
N TRP A 207 19.31 -6.73 10.10
CA TRP A 207 19.63 -5.31 10.29
C TRP A 207 18.41 -4.46 10.56
N GLY A 208 17.27 -4.79 9.96
CA GLY A 208 15.98 -4.13 10.17
C GLY A 208 15.27 -4.54 11.45
N LYS A 209 15.69 -5.63 12.11
CA LYS A 209 15.02 -6.21 13.29
C LYS A 209 13.50 -6.29 13.06
N THR A 210 13.12 -6.82 11.92
CA THR A 210 11.72 -7.01 11.49
C THR A 210 11.63 -8.26 10.62
N LYS A 211 10.49 -8.89 10.56
CA LYS A 211 10.29 -10.12 9.78
C LYS A 211 10.14 -9.79 8.28
N VAL A 212 10.72 -10.61 7.43
CA VAL A 212 10.30 -10.77 6.05
C VAL A 212 9.14 -11.76 6.05
N LEU A 213 7.94 -11.26 5.79
CA LEU A 213 6.69 -12.02 5.91
C LEU A 213 6.56 -13.06 4.81
N CYS A 214 6.84 -12.66 3.58
CA CYS A 214 6.85 -13.57 2.43
C CYS A 214 7.71 -13.01 1.28
N LEU A 215 8.07 -13.91 0.37
CA LEU A 215 8.73 -13.63 -0.89
C LEU A 215 7.70 -13.82 -2.01
N VAL A 216 7.30 -12.73 -2.65
CA VAL A 216 6.33 -12.76 -3.75
C VAL A 216 7.10 -12.94 -5.06
N PRO A 217 6.81 -14.00 -5.83
CA PRO A 217 7.54 -14.29 -7.05
C PRO A 217 7.38 -13.19 -8.09
N ASP A 218 8.41 -13.00 -8.94
CA ASP A 218 8.29 -12.12 -10.09
C ASP A 218 7.30 -12.72 -11.10
N CYS A 219 6.40 -11.88 -11.56
CA CYS A 219 5.37 -12.26 -12.53
C CYS A 219 5.33 -11.21 -13.65
N PRO A 220 6.23 -11.31 -14.64
CA PRO A 220 6.38 -10.32 -15.71
C PRO A 220 5.15 -10.18 -16.61
N THR A 221 4.27 -11.19 -16.62
CA THR A 221 3.02 -11.17 -17.41
C THR A 221 1.85 -10.49 -16.70
N LEU A 222 2.07 -9.98 -15.48
CA LEU A 222 1.05 -9.27 -14.73
C LEU A 222 0.79 -7.90 -15.36
N SER A 223 -0.31 -7.80 -16.10
CA SER A 223 -0.87 -6.50 -16.49
C SER A 223 -1.99 -6.10 -15.52
N ALA A 224 -2.25 -4.81 -15.38
CA ALA A 224 -3.37 -4.29 -14.57
C ALA A 224 -4.76 -4.80 -15.04
N THR A 225 -4.81 -5.52 -16.14
CA THR A 225 -6.02 -6.08 -16.74
C THR A 225 -6.23 -7.57 -16.39
N LEU A 226 -5.44 -8.17 -15.52
CA LEU A 226 -5.63 -9.58 -15.16
C LEU A 226 -6.87 -9.77 -14.29
N PRO A 227 -7.76 -10.72 -14.66
CA PRO A 227 -9.02 -10.94 -13.94
C PRO A 227 -8.83 -11.62 -12.57
N ALA A 228 -7.66 -12.17 -12.28
CA ALA A 228 -7.39 -12.86 -11.03
C ALA A 228 -5.93 -12.73 -10.60
N VAL A 229 -5.69 -12.81 -9.28
CA VAL A 229 -4.34 -12.90 -8.72
C VAL A 229 -3.74 -14.25 -9.12
N PRO A 230 -2.52 -14.29 -9.68
CA PRO A 230 -1.85 -15.54 -10.04
C PRO A 230 -1.70 -16.49 -8.85
N ALA A 231 -1.84 -17.79 -9.10
CA ALA A 231 -1.77 -18.82 -8.05
C ALA A 231 -0.45 -18.80 -7.26
N SER A 232 0.68 -18.51 -7.92
CA SER A 232 1.99 -18.41 -7.27
C SER A 232 2.07 -17.25 -6.29
N ILE A 233 1.45 -16.12 -6.61
CA ILE A 233 1.38 -14.94 -5.73
C ILE A 233 0.43 -15.22 -4.57
N THR A 234 -0.73 -15.85 -4.85
CA THR A 234 -1.65 -16.26 -3.81
C THR A 234 -1.00 -17.21 -2.80
N ALA A 235 -0.27 -18.22 -3.27
CA ALA A 235 0.44 -19.17 -2.42
C ALA A 235 1.51 -18.48 -1.55
N ALA A 236 2.17 -17.44 -2.04
CA ALA A 236 3.14 -16.68 -1.28
C ALA A 236 2.50 -15.90 -0.13
N VAL A 237 1.35 -15.24 -0.37
CA VAL A 237 0.68 -14.43 0.66
C VAL A 237 -0.16 -15.29 1.63
N GLU A 238 -0.55 -16.51 1.25
CA GLU A 238 -1.38 -17.40 2.07
C GLU A 238 -0.66 -17.92 3.33
N GLN A 239 0.68 -17.86 3.36
CA GLN A 239 1.50 -18.31 4.48
C GLN A 239 1.53 -17.32 5.66
N VAL A 240 0.94 -16.15 5.50
CA VAL A 240 0.99 -15.05 6.48
C VAL A 240 -0.36 -14.86 7.15
N ASP A 241 -0.36 -14.75 8.46
CA ASP A 241 -1.53 -14.34 9.26
C ASP A 241 -1.69 -12.81 9.20
N TRP A 242 -2.35 -12.33 8.15
CA TRP A 242 -2.54 -10.90 7.92
C TRP A 242 -3.44 -10.24 8.97
N GLU A 243 -4.41 -10.97 9.52
CA GLU A 243 -5.29 -10.46 10.56
C GLU A 243 -4.54 -10.26 11.87
N GLY A 244 -3.69 -11.21 12.26
CA GLY A 244 -2.84 -11.09 13.44
C GLY A 244 -1.85 -9.92 13.38
N LEU A 245 -1.58 -9.37 12.19
CA LEU A 245 -0.71 -8.20 12.01
C LEU A 245 -1.44 -6.84 12.18
N THR A 246 -2.76 -6.84 12.31
CA THR A 246 -3.56 -5.59 12.44
C THR A 246 -3.62 -5.05 13.88
N ALA A 247 -3.10 -5.80 14.83
CA ALA A 247 -3.16 -5.51 16.27
C ALA A 247 -2.01 -4.61 16.74
#